data_34c24fc4d342d836b0c86d156014aec3
#
_entry.id   34c24fc4d342d836b0c86d156014aec3
#
_cell.length_a   1.000
_cell.length_b   1.000
_cell.length_c   1.000
_cell.angle_alpha   90.00
_cell.angle_beta   90.00
_cell.angle_gamma   90.00
#
_symmetry.space_group_name_H-M   'P 1'
#
loop_
_entity.id
_entity.type
_entity.pdbx_description
1 polymer ?
#
loop_
_entity_poly.entity_id
_entity_poly.type
_entity_poly.pdbx_seq_one_letter_code
_entity_poly.pdbx_strand_id
1 'polypeptide(L)'
;MEWSNAKKFVIVLLVLLNVLLAGLNYKQNRENTMTATQERSIFEVLSRNGITMYTDLLTEHPPMSRLAVELPSYNKETLERLFFGSARTTVSTKGGETVYQGKQSSLTMSGARGVWETKAVKSGKGEMTKTEALREAQKFIDNTEHFFGSYGDAIIAEESEGFRVNFFGQYKREKVFANYFSFFVTADGIQ
;
A
#
# COMPACT_ATOMS: atom_id res chain seq x y z
N MET A 1 -28.42 51.48 8.76
CA MET A 1 -27.57 50.75 9.73
C MET A 1 -26.38 51.63 10.04
N GLU A 2 -26.24 52.10 11.32
CA GLU A 2 -25.15 53.00 11.65
C GLU A 2 -23.81 52.32 11.52
N TRP A 3 -22.83 52.98 10.89
CA TRP A 3 -21.47 52.47 10.65
C TRP A 3 -20.78 51.90 11.92
N SER A 4 -21.13 52.50 13.08
CA SER A 4 -20.66 52.04 14.39
C SER A 4 -21.16 50.61 14.73
N ASN A 5 -22.42 50.30 14.43
CA ASN A 5 -23.00 49.00 14.71
C ASN A 5 -22.48 47.93 13.76
N ALA A 6 -22.19 48.25 12.50
CA ALA A 6 -21.57 47.35 11.54
C ALA A 6 -20.14 46.94 11.97
N LYS A 7 -19.33 47.91 12.46
CA LYS A 7 -18.00 47.63 13.02
C LYS A 7 -18.05 46.70 14.21
N LYS A 8 -18.96 46.90 15.16
CA LYS A 8 -19.13 46.05 16.34
C LYS A 8 -19.50 44.62 15.93
N PHE A 9 -20.42 44.47 14.96
CA PHE A 9 -20.83 43.17 14.45
C PHE A 9 -19.66 42.42 13.81
N VAL A 10 -18.84 43.09 12.99
CA VAL A 10 -17.66 42.48 12.36
C VAL A 10 -16.63 42.03 13.41
N ILE A 11 -16.39 42.84 14.45
CA ILE A 11 -15.46 42.48 15.52
C ILE A 11 -15.97 41.24 16.28
N VAL A 12 -17.24 41.20 16.64
CA VAL A 12 -17.83 40.03 17.32
C VAL A 12 -17.74 38.77 16.45
N LEU A 13 -18.02 38.90 15.15
CA LEU A 13 -17.89 37.76 14.21
C LEU A 13 -16.45 37.24 14.12
N LEU A 14 -15.46 38.16 14.05
CA LEU A 14 -14.06 37.80 14.03
C LEU A 14 -13.62 37.09 15.32
N VAL A 15 -14.06 37.55 16.48
CA VAL A 15 -13.77 36.89 17.76
C VAL A 15 -14.37 35.49 17.79
N LEU A 16 -15.63 35.32 17.39
CA LEU A 16 -16.27 34.00 17.32
C LEU A 16 -15.56 33.08 16.36
N LEU A 17 -15.13 33.57 15.20
CA LEU A 17 -14.37 32.76 14.25
C LEU A 17 -13.02 32.32 14.82
N ASN A 18 -12.30 33.20 15.51
CA ASN A 18 -11.01 32.84 16.15
C ASN A 18 -11.20 31.82 17.28
N VAL A 19 -12.25 31.93 18.10
CA VAL A 19 -12.57 30.96 19.13
C VAL A 19 -12.90 29.58 18.51
N LEU A 20 -13.67 29.57 17.44
CA LEU A 20 -14.01 28.36 16.71
C LEU A 20 -12.75 27.68 16.12
N LEU A 21 -11.87 28.44 15.48
CA LEU A 21 -10.61 27.97 14.93
C LEU A 21 -9.67 27.44 16.01
N ALA A 22 -9.58 28.12 17.15
CA ALA A 22 -8.79 27.65 18.30
C ALA A 22 -9.34 26.32 18.85
N GLY A 23 -10.67 26.19 18.93
CA GLY A 23 -11.33 24.94 19.36
C GLY A 23 -11.08 23.78 18.39
N LEU A 24 -11.14 24.03 17.09
CA LEU A 24 -10.83 23.02 16.07
C LEU A 24 -9.36 22.59 16.11
N ASN A 25 -8.43 23.55 16.23
CA ASN A 25 -7.00 23.24 16.37
C ASN A 25 -6.71 22.45 17.65
N TYR A 26 -7.33 22.80 18.76
CA TYR A 26 -7.16 22.07 20.02
C TYR A 26 -7.66 20.61 19.90
N LYS A 27 -8.83 20.42 19.29
CA LYS A 27 -9.37 19.08 19.02
C LYS A 27 -8.44 18.26 18.13
N GLN A 28 -7.95 18.83 17.05
CA GLN A 28 -7.06 18.17 16.09
C GLN A 28 -5.71 17.79 16.72
N ASN A 29 -5.13 18.66 17.56
CA ASN A 29 -3.91 18.35 18.30
C ASN A 29 -4.12 17.22 19.28
N ARG A 30 -5.26 17.17 19.98
CA ARG A 30 -5.58 16.11 20.93
C ARG A 30 -5.78 14.74 20.24
N GLU A 31 -6.32 14.73 19.04
CA GLU A 31 -6.48 13.50 18.26
C GLU A 31 -5.14 12.96 17.74
N ASN A 32 -4.14 13.83 17.58
CA ASN A 32 -2.81 13.48 17.09
C ASN A 32 -1.79 13.13 18.21
N THR A 33 -2.21 13.20 19.47
CA THR A 33 -1.32 12.92 20.61
C THR A 33 -1.77 11.64 21.28
N MET A 34 -0.86 10.69 21.43
CA MET A 34 -1.11 9.46 22.16
C MET A 34 -1.18 9.76 23.66
N THR A 35 -2.21 9.26 24.33
CA THR A 35 -2.33 9.40 25.79
C THR A 35 -1.43 8.39 26.50
N ALA A 36 -0.97 8.72 27.71
CA ALA A 36 -0.16 7.80 28.54
C ALA A 36 -0.86 6.44 28.80
N THR A 37 -2.19 6.43 28.82
CA THR A 37 -2.97 5.20 28.94
C THR A 37 -2.88 4.33 27.69
N GLN A 38 -2.96 4.93 26.50
CA GLN A 38 -2.80 4.22 25.23
C GLN A 38 -1.39 3.67 25.07
N GLU A 39 -0.38 4.45 25.41
CA GLU A 39 1.01 4.04 25.41
C GLU A 39 1.23 2.81 26.30
N ARG A 40 0.78 2.87 27.56
CA ARG A 40 0.87 1.74 28.49
C ARG A 40 0.16 0.48 27.95
N SER A 41 -1.02 0.64 27.35
CA SER A 41 -1.77 -0.46 26.78
C SER A 41 -1.02 -1.11 25.61
N ILE A 42 -0.34 -0.32 24.77
CA ILE A 42 0.47 -0.84 23.67
C ILE A 42 1.66 -1.63 24.21
N PHE A 43 2.39 -1.08 25.20
CA PHE A 43 3.50 -1.80 25.84
C PHE A 43 3.05 -3.12 26.45
N GLU A 44 1.90 -3.15 27.11
CA GLU A 44 1.36 -4.35 27.71
C GLU A 44 1.01 -5.42 26.67
N VAL A 45 0.36 -5.03 25.57
CA VAL A 45 0.04 -5.94 24.46
C VAL A 45 1.29 -6.49 23.78
N LEU A 46 2.28 -5.64 23.52
CA LEU A 46 3.56 -6.04 22.92
C LEU A 46 4.31 -7.02 23.84
N SER A 47 4.42 -6.70 25.13
CA SER A 47 5.07 -7.55 26.13
C SER A 47 4.41 -8.92 26.26
N ARG A 48 3.07 -8.99 26.27
CA ARG A 48 2.31 -10.26 26.28
C ARG A 48 2.58 -11.12 25.04
N ASN A 49 2.93 -10.49 23.91
CA ASN A 49 3.29 -11.19 22.68
C ASN A 49 4.81 -11.43 22.54
N GLY A 50 5.58 -11.25 23.61
CA GLY A 50 7.02 -11.51 23.64
C GLY A 50 7.86 -10.46 22.92
N ILE A 51 7.28 -9.29 22.59
CA ILE A 51 7.99 -8.18 21.93
C ILE A 51 8.46 -7.19 22.98
N THR A 52 9.78 -7.04 23.12
CA THR A 52 10.38 -6.04 24.01
C THR A 52 10.78 -4.81 23.21
N MET A 53 10.23 -3.66 23.57
CA MET A 53 10.62 -2.37 22.99
C MET A 53 11.79 -1.76 23.77
N TYR A 54 12.81 -1.30 23.05
CA TYR A 54 14.00 -0.65 23.60
C TYR A 54 13.99 0.87 23.41
N THR A 55 12.93 1.40 22.79
CA THR A 55 12.76 2.84 22.55
C THR A 55 11.36 3.26 22.97
N ASP A 56 11.22 4.52 23.36
CA ASP A 56 9.93 5.11 23.66
C ASP A 56 9.06 5.18 22.40
N LEU A 57 7.75 5.05 22.58
CA LEU A 57 6.80 5.29 21.50
C LEU A 57 6.80 6.78 21.15
N LEU A 58 6.66 7.08 19.86
CA LEU A 58 6.40 8.44 19.40
C LEU A 58 5.01 8.86 19.89
N THR A 59 4.96 9.65 20.96
CA THR A 59 3.72 10.16 21.55
C THR A 59 3.16 11.35 20.80
N GLU A 60 4.02 12.06 20.06
CA GLU A 60 3.65 13.18 19.18
C GLU A 60 3.98 12.83 17.74
N HIS A 61 3.00 12.91 16.88
CA HIS A 61 3.18 12.76 15.44
C HIS A 61 2.57 13.96 14.71
N PRO A 62 3.22 14.43 13.65
CA PRO A 62 2.64 15.51 12.85
C PRO A 62 1.29 15.05 12.28
N PRO A 63 0.35 15.99 12.06
CA PRO A 63 -0.94 15.68 11.46
C PRO A 63 -0.69 15.01 10.10
N MET A 64 -0.99 13.71 10.03
CA MET A 64 -0.89 12.98 8.78
C MET A 64 -2.17 13.15 7.98
N SER A 65 -2.03 13.57 6.73
CA SER A 65 -3.15 13.55 5.80
C SER A 65 -3.66 12.13 5.65
N ARG A 66 -4.96 11.93 5.75
CA ARG A 66 -5.58 10.64 5.41
C ARG A 66 -5.40 10.42 3.92
N LEU A 67 -4.71 9.36 3.55
CA LEU A 67 -4.64 8.92 2.17
C LEU A 67 -5.94 8.17 1.87
N ALA A 68 -6.78 8.70 1.00
CA ALA A 68 -7.84 7.94 0.38
C ALA A 68 -7.20 7.14 -0.77
N VAL A 69 -7.19 5.83 -0.64
CA VAL A 69 -6.75 4.94 -1.72
C VAL A 69 -8.00 4.59 -2.53
N GLU A 70 -8.09 5.09 -3.75
CA GLU A 70 -9.07 4.58 -4.71
C GLU A 70 -8.61 3.20 -5.14
N LEU A 71 -9.42 2.19 -4.83
CA LEU A 71 -9.17 0.83 -5.27
C LEU A 71 -9.50 0.77 -6.77
N PRO A 72 -8.51 0.48 -7.64
CA PRO A 72 -8.79 0.36 -9.05
C PRO A 72 -9.76 -0.81 -9.28
N SER A 73 -10.82 -0.57 -10.04
CA SER A 73 -11.68 -1.63 -10.53
C SER A 73 -11.16 -2.10 -11.89
N TYR A 74 -10.71 -3.33 -11.94
CA TYR A 74 -10.24 -3.92 -13.20
C TYR A 74 -11.35 -4.73 -13.82
N ASN A 75 -11.60 -4.50 -15.13
CA ASN A 75 -12.51 -5.37 -15.86
C ASN A 75 -11.81 -6.70 -16.22
N LYS A 76 -12.62 -7.72 -16.45
CA LYS A 76 -12.15 -9.06 -16.76
C LYS A 76 -11.23 -9.09 -17.99
N GLU A 77 -11.61 -8.41 -19.05
CA GLU A 77 -10.88 -8.40 -20.32
C GLU A 77 -9.49 -7.78 -20.17
N THR A 78 -9.37 -6.74 -19.34
CA THR A 78 -8.08 -6.11 -19.05
C THR A 78 -7.16 -7.06 -18.29
N LEU A 79 -7.67 -7.73 -17.26
CA LEU A 79 -6.87 -8.71 -16.49
C LEU A 79 -6.43 -9.90 -17.34
N GLU A 80 -7.35 -10.44 -18.15
CA GLU A 80 -7.03 -11.55 -19.05
C GLU A 80 -5.94 -11.15 -20.06
N ARG A 81 -6.05 -9.98 -20.66
CA ARG A 81 -5.06 -9.48 -21.63
C ARG A 81 -3.68 -9.24 -20.98
N LEU A 82 -3.65 -8.61 -19.80
CA LEU A 82 -2.39 -8.24 -19.15
C LEU A 82 -1.63 -9.46 -18.61
N PHE A 83 -2.32 -10.41 -17.98
CA PHE A 83 -1.69 -11.54 -17.31
C PHE A 83 -1.62 -12.82 -18.14
N PHE A 84 -2.51 -12.97 -19.13
CA PHE A 84 -2.58 -14.20 -19.93
C PHE A 84 -2.40 -13.94 -21.42
N GLY A 85 -2.38 -12.68 -21.85
CA GLY A 85 -2.26 -12.32 -23.26
C GLY A 85 -3.45 -12.86 -24.08
N SER A 86 -3.17 -13.62 -25.15
CA SER A 86 -4.18 -14.27 -25.97
C SER A 86 -4.58 -15.68 -25.51
N ALA A 87 -4.02 -16.15 -24.40
CA ALA A 87 -4.33 -17.49 -23.89
C ALA A 87 -5.77 -17.56 -23.36
N ARG A 88 -6.46 -18.66 -23.64
CA ARG A 88 -7.80 -18.88 -23.09
C ARG A 88 -7.72 -19.09 -21.58
N THR A 89 -8.59 -18.41 -20.85
CA THR A 89 -8.75 -18.53 -19.42
C THR A 89 -10.12 -19.09 -19.07
N THR A 90 -10.19 -19.80 -17.95
CA THR A 90 -11.45 -20.19 -17.31
C THR A 90 -11.63 -19.31 -16.08
N VAL A 91 -12.78 -18.68 -15.93
CA VAL A 91 -13.05 -17.79 -14.79
C VAL A 91 -14.09 -18.42 -13.90
N SER A 92 -13.78 -18.47 -12.61
CA SER A 92 -14.70 -18.94 -11.56
C SER A 92 -14.73 -17.95 -10.41
N THR A 93 -15.90 -17.77 -9.81
CA THR A 93 -16.08 -16.89 -8.64
C THR A 93 -16.66 -17.71 -7.50
N LYS A 94 -15.98 -17.67 -6.33
CA LYS A 94 -16.43 -18.37 -5.12
C LYS A 94 -16.01 -17.55 -3.89
N GLY A 95 -16.95 -17.32 -2.98
CA GLY A 95 -16.64 -16.68 -1.68
C GLY A 95 -16.09 -15.26 -1.76
N GLY A 96 -16.41 -14.49 -2.83
CA GLY A 96 -15.89 -13.14 -3.04
C GLY A 96 -14.51 -13.10 -3.72
N GLU A 97 -13.94 -14.25 -4.05
CA GLU A 97 -12.73 -14.37 -4.84
C GLU A 97 -13.05 -14.74 -6.29
N THR A 98 -12.36 -14.12 -7.24
CA THR A 98 -12.45 -14.45 -8.66
C THR A 98 -11.13 -15.03 -9.12
N VAL A 99 -11.16 -16.26 -9.60
CA VAL A 99 -9.99 -17.00 -10.10
C VAL A 99 -10.02 -17.07 -11.61
N TYR A 100 -8.98 -16.55 -12.24
CA TYR A 100 -8.70 -16.68 -13.66
C TYR A 100 -7.67 -17.80 -13.83
N GLN A 101 -8.07 -18.89 -14.44
CA GLN A 101 -7.19 -20.06 -14.63
C GLN A 101 -6.75 -20.16 -16.09
N GLY A 102 -5.47 -19.96 -16.33
CA GLY A 102 -4.81 -20.24 -17.59
C GLY A 102 -4.19 -21.65 -17.64
N LYS A 103 -3.46 -21.94 -18.72
CA LYS A 103 -2.80 -23.25 -18.91
C LYS A 103 -1.62 -23.46 -17.94
N GLN A 104 -0.84 -22.41 -17.68
CA GLN A 104 0.40 -22.47 -16.88
C GLN A 104 0.39 -21.47 -15.72
N SER A 105 -0.61 -20.61 -15.61
CA SER A 105 -0.70 -19.57 -14.61
C SER A 105 -2.12 -19.40 -14.11
N SER A 106 -2.26 -18.86 -12.91
CA SER A 106 -3.54 -18.48 -12.32
C SER A 106 -3.44 -17.08 -11.71
N LEU A 107 -4.53 -16.32 -11.77
CA LEU A 107 -4.67 -15.04 -11.09
C LEU A 107 -5.89 -15.11 -10.20
N THR A 108 -5.68 -14.95 -8.90
CA THR A 108 -6.76 -14.88 -7.90
C THR A 108 -6.92 -13.44 -7.46
N MET A 109 -8.12 -12.88 -7.60
CA MET A 109 -8.47 -11.53 -7.19
C MET A 109 -9.45 -11.57 -6.03
N SER A 110 -9.12 -10.85 -4.95
CA SER A 110 -9.98 -10.67 -3.78
C SER A 110 -10.01 -9.18 -3.41
N GLY A 111 -11.03 -8.49 -3.86
CA GLY A 111 -11.08 -7.03 -3.79
C GLY A 111 -9.91 -6.38 -4.53
N ALA A 112 -9.09 -5.60 -3.79
CA ALA A 112 -7.89 -4.95 -4.33
C ALA A 112 -6.63 -5.82 -4.28
N ARG A 113 -6.71 -7.03 -3.72
CA ARG A 113 -5.59 -7.95 -3.66
C ARG A 113 -5.64 -8.91 -4.83
N GLY A 114 -4.52 -9.00 -5.56
CA GLY A 114 -4.31 -10.00 -6.59
C GLY A 114 -3.13 -10.91 -6.22
N VAL A 115 -3.27 -12.19 -6.48
CA VAL A 115 -2.18 -13.18 -6.39
C VAL A 115 -2.08 -13.84 -7.75
N TRP A 116 -0.95 -13.66 -8.41
CA TRP A 116 -0.64 -14.31 -9.68
C TRP A 116 0.41 -15.38 -9.45
N GLU A 117 0.12 -16.58 -9.88
CA GLU A 117 0.97 -17.75 -9.76
C GLU A 117 1.23 -18.34 -11.12
N THR A 118 2.47 -18.71 -11.38
CA THR A 118 2.84 -19.42 -12.61
C THR A 118 3.58 -20.71 -12.28
N LYS A 119 3.38 -21.74 -13.09
CA LYS A 119 4.17 -22.97 -12.99
C LYS A 119 5.54 -22.68 -13.57
N ALA A 120 6.56 -22.76 -12.73
CA ALA A 120 7.94 -22.60 -13.17
C ALA A 120 8.27 -23.60 -14.28
N VAL A 121 8.77 -23.09 -15.39
CA VAL A 121 9.35 -23.92 -16.45
C VAL A 121 10.84 -23.98 -16.17
N LYS A 122 11.33 -25.14 -15.71
CA LYS A 122 12.77 -25.32 -15.45
C LYS A 122 13.58 -24.88 -16.65
N SER A 123 14.27 -23.76 -16.52
CA SER A 123 15.03 -23.16 -17.63
C SER A 123 16.46 -23.71 -17.73
N GLY A 124 16.94 -24.44 -16.72
CA GLY A 124 18.32 -24.93 -16.64
C GLY A 124 19.35 -23.80 -16.56
N LYS A 125 18.94 -22.56 -16.32
CA LYS A 125 19.84 -21.43 -16.07
C LYS A 125 20.51 -21.62 -14.71
N GLY A 126 21.78 -21.18 -14.62
CA GLY A 126 22.54 -21.19 -13.37
C GLY A 126 21.95 -20.29 -12.29
N GLU A 127 22.73 -20.03 -11.23
CA GLU A 127 22.31 -19.15 -10.13
C GLU A 127 21.92 -17.76 -10.63
N MET A 128 20.77 -17.27 -10.15
CA MET A 128 20.29 -15.92 -10.43
C MET A 128 20.98 -14.92 -9.50
N THR A 129 21.28 -13.75 -10.01
CA THR A 129 21.82 -12.64 -9.22
C THR A 129 20.68 -11.66 -8.80
N LYS A 130 20.92 -10.92 -7.73
CA LYS A 130 20.02 -9.85 -7.25
C LYS A 130 19.64 -8.85 -8.35
N THR A 131 20.62 -8.47 -9.19
CA THR A 131 20.40 -7.52 -10.28
C THR A 131 19.55 -8.10 -11.40
N GLU A 132 19.73 -9.38 -11.71
CA GLU A 132 18.91 -10.09 -12.69
C GLU A 132 17.46 -10.25 -12.20
N ALA A 133 17.27 -10.58 -10.93
CA ALA A 133 15.95 -10.67 -10.32
C ALA A 133 15.20 -9.33 -10.40
N LEU A 134 15.88 -8.22 -10.07
CA LEU A 134 15.29 -6.89 -10.21
C LEU A 134 14.88 -6.60 -11.66
N ARG A 135 15.77 -6.89 -12.61
CA ARG A 135 15.50 -6.65 -14.03
C ARG A 135 14.31 -7.46 -14.55
N GLU A 136 14.20 -8.72 -14.16
CA GLU A 136 13.05 -9.56 -14.57
C GLU A 136 11.74 -9.05 -13.96
N ALA A 137 11.74 -8.65 -12.67
CA ALA A 137 10.57 -8.05 -12.05
C ALA A 137 10.15 -6.73 -12.71
N GLN A 138 11.11 -5.84 -13.02
CA GLN A 138 10.84 -4.59 -13.75
C GLN A 138 10.28 -4.85 -15.14
N LYS A 139 10.86 -5.78 -15.89
CA LYS A 139 10.38 -6.17 -17.20
C LYS A 139 8.93 -6.69 -17.16
N PHE A 140 8.57 -7.42 -16.11
CA PHE A 140 7.18 -7.86 -15.93
C PHE A 140 6.23 -6.68 -15.73
N ILE A 141 6.63 -5.71 -14.87
CA ILE A 141 5.85 -4.49 -14.63
C ILE A 141 5.67 -3.69 -15.92
N ASP A 142 6.74 -3.49 -16.68
CA ASP A 142 6.70 -2.74 -17.95
C ASP A 142 5.79 -3.40 -18.99
N ASN A 143 5.80 -4.72 -19.04
CA ASN A 143 4.94 -5.50 -19.94
C ASN A 143 3.45 -5.48 -19.55
N THR A 144 3.12 -5.08 -18.32
CA THR A 144 1.74 -4.98 -17.82
C THR A 144 1.13 -3.59 -17.98
N GLU A 145 1.64 -2.77 -18.90
CA GLU A 145 1.06 -1.47 -19.29
C GLU A 145 0.75 -0.56 -18.10
N HIS A 146 1.68 -0.44 -17.16
CA HIS A 146 1.52 0.39 -15.97
C HIS A 146 0.37 -0.02 -15.03
N PHE A 147 -0.07 -1.28 -15.11
CA PHE A 147 -1.09 -1.83 -14.21
C PHE A 147 -0.80 -1.53 -12.73
N PHE A 148 0.47 -1.55 -12.35
CA PHE A 148 0.92 -1.36 -10.96
C PHE A 148 1.04 0.12 -10.53
N GLY A 149 0.78 1.08 -11.41
CA GLY A 149 0.89 2.51 -11.10
C GLY A 149 2.32 2.98 -10.85
N SER A 150 2.46 4.10 -10.12
CA SER A 150 3.77 4.65 -9.77
C SER A 150 4.35 3.95 -8.54
N TYR A 151 5.61 3.58 -8.61
CA TYR A 151 6.35 2.93 -7.53
C TYR A 151 7.76 3.51 -7.40
N GLY A 152 8.36 3.31 -6.22
CA GLY A 152 9.74 3.71 -5.94
C GLY A 152 10.73 2.57 -6.07
N ASP A 153 11.91 2.79 -5.49
CA ASP A 153 12.98 1.80 -5.47
C ASP A 153 12.54 0.50 -4.80
N ALA A 154 12.92 -0.62 -5.41
CA ALA A 154 12.62 -1.94 -4.89
C ALA A 154 13.46 -2.28 -3.65
N ILE A 155 12.85 -3.04 -2.73
CA ILE A 155 13.56 -3.73 -1.66
C ILE A 155 13.68 -5.20 -2.06
N ILE A 156 14.91 -5.71 -2.09
CA ILE A 156 15.19 -7.09 -2.53
C ILE A 156 15.73 -7.89 -1.35
N ALA A 157 15.04 -8.96 -1.02
CA ALA A 157 15.44 -9.96 -0.04
C ALA A 157 15.87 -11.25 -0.75
N GLU A 158 16.94 -11.87 -0.27
CA GLU A 158 17.37 -13.18 -0.71
C GLU A 158 16.59 -14.25 0.05
N GLU A 159 16.08 -15.25 -0.67
CA GLU A 159 15.39 -16.42 -0.13
C GLU A 159 16.09 -17.71 -0.63
N SER A 160 15.71 -18.85 -0.07
CA SER A 160 16.41 -20.14 -0.32
C SER A 160 16.47 -20.53 -1.80
N GLU A 161 15.52 -20.14 -2.62
CA GLU A 161 15.40 -20.56 -4.02
C GLU A 161 15.42 -19.39 -5.01
N GLY A 162 15.63 -18.15 -4.53
CA GLY A 162 15.61 -16.96 -5.38
C GLY A 162 15.58 -15.66 -4.61
N PHE A 163 14.94 -14.66 -5.19
CA PHE A 163 14.86 -13.32 -4.64
C PHE A 163 13.41 -12.84 -4.56
N ARG A 164 13.05 -12.25 -3.42
CA ARG A 164 11.80 -11.52 -3.27
C ARG A 164 12.04 -10.05 -3.56
N VAL A 165 11.40 -9.55 -4.60
CA VAL A 165 11.51 -8.16 -5.05
C VAL A 165 10.21 -7.45 -4.71
N ASN A 166 10.28 -6.48 -3.78
CA ASN A 166 9.14 -5.74 -3.29
C ASN A 166 9.20 -4.29 -3.78
N PHE A 167 8.17 -3.86 -4.47
CA PHE A 167 7.96 -2.47 -4.87
C PHE A 167 6.87 -1.86 -4.02
N PHE A 168 7.05 -0.60 -3.65
CA PHE A 168 6.08 0.13 -2.84
C PHE A 168 5.60 1.35 -3.60
N GLY A 169 4.31 1.61 -3.52
CA GLY A 169 3.74 2.85 -4.04
C GLY A 169 4.39 4.06 -3.40
N GLN A 170 4.36 5.18 -4.09
CA GLN A 170 4.91 6.45 -3.59
C GLN A 170 3.84 7.53 -3.49
N TYR A 171 3.92 8.30 -2.40
CA TYR A 171 3.19 9.55 -2.24
C TYR A 171 4.14 10.63 -1.76
N LYS A 172 4.31 11.72 -2.52
CA LYS A 172 5.25 12.82 -2.21
C LYS A 172 6.68 12.34 -1.87
N ARG A 173 7.18 11.34 -2.59
CA ARG A 173 8.48 10.67 -2.40
C ARG A 173 8.56 9.73 -1.18
N GLU A 174 7.51 9.62 -0.39
CA GLU A 174 7.46 8.70 0.75
C GLU A 174 6.87 7.35 0.30
N LYS A 175 7.41 6.26 0.85
CA LYS A 175 6.95 4.90 0.56
C LYS A 175 5.62 4.63 1.26
N VAL A 176 4.63 4.15 0.52
CA VAL A 176 3.32 3.73 1.04
C VAL A 176 3.32 2.22 1.20
N PHE A 177 3.67 1.73 2.39
CA PHE A 177 3.80 0.30 2.66
C PHE A 177 2.50 -0.50 2.53
N ALA A 178 1.34 0.16 2.64
CA ALA A 178 0.04 -0.49 2.42
C ALA A 178 -0.28 -0.73 0.93
N ASN A 179 0.45 -0.07 0.03
CA ASN A 179 0.34 -0.25 -1.42
C ASN A 179 1.65 -0.84 -1.93
N TYR A 180 1.69 -2.15 -2.09
CA TYR A 180 2.90 -2.84 -2.54
C TYR A 180 2.54 -4.00 -3.48
N PHE A 181 3.51 -4.39 -4.28
CA PHE A 181 3.50 -5.62 -5.03
C PHE A 181 4.85 -6.32 -4.87
N SER A 182 4.77 -7.64 -4.81
CA SER A 182 5.89 -8.50 -4.48
C SER A 182 6.04 -9.57 -5.56
N PHE A 183 7.26 -9.75 -6.06
CA PHE A 183 7.61 -10.80 -7.00
C PHE A 183 8.56 -11.77 -6.35
N PHE A 184 8.29 -13.05 -6.45
CA PHE A 184 9.28 -14.05 -6.18
C PHE A 184 9.93 -14.48 -7.49
N VAL A 185 11.23 -14.25 -7.61
CA VAL A 185 11.99 -14.43 -8.85
C VAL A 185 13.05 -15.48 -8.63
N THR A 186 12.97 -16.54 -9.42
CA THR A 186 13.93 -17.65 -9.42
C THR A 186 14.68 -17.72 -10.74
N ALA A 187 15.66 -18.60 -10.85
CA ALA A 187 16.35 -18.87 -12.12
C ALA A 187 15.38 -19.34 -13.23
N ASP A 188 14.24 -19.89 -12.85
CA ASP A 188 13.20 -20.37 -13.76
C ASP A 188 12.17 -19.30 -14.14
N GLY A 189 12.24 -18.10 -13.56
CA GLY A 189 11.38 -16.97 -13.83
C GLY A 189 10.64 -16.44 -12.60
N ILE A 190 9.63 -15.60 -12.84
CA ILE A 190 8.74 -15.07 -11.79
C ILE A 190 7.70 -16.13 -11.44
N GLN A 191 7.48 -16.29 -10.15
CA GLN A 191 6.50 -17.23 -9.59
C GLN A 191 5.46 -16.53 -8.73
#